data_e2bad85251ab22743f60c2f1fb8d813e
#
_entry.id   e2bad85251ab22743f60c2f1fb8d813e
#
_cell.length_a   1.000
_cell.length_b   1.000
_cell.length_c   1.000
_cell.angle_alpha   90.00
_cell.angle_beta   90.00
_cell.angle_gamma   90.00
#
_symmetry.space_group_name_H-M   'P 1'
#
loop_
_entity.id
_entity.type
_entity.pdbx_description
1 polymer ?
#
loop_
_entity_poly.entity_id
_entity_poly.type
_entity_poly.pdbx_seq_one_letter_code
_entity_poly.pdbx_strand_id
1 'polypeptide(L)'
;MKKVIFDIDGVLLSEERYFDVSALTVWEILYSPAYMGLPGERDDFSAGRITEGQIAGCRSVVWGNDALLSWLKARGINSNWDMVHADLITILWLMAETYKKRSGGEKMSFTFHQPQDLKHAGEELMGLPMPKAEDILDRWESVVPEGLQGEEVFHAIKDAMVDTIDGDLSWADLRSDFWKIHTEVFQAWYLGDDTFISLLHHMPYSAGKPGFLSREVPLAPAAHILSLFRTLKERGYDIA
;
A
#
# COMPACT_ATOMS: atom_id res chain seq x y z
N MET A 1 -35.96 -1.11 -17.87
CA MET A 1 -35.60 -1.21 -16.45
C MET A 1 -34.60 -0.12 -16.18
N LYS A 2 -34.81 0.72 -15.17
CA LYS A 2 -33.85 1.77 -14.78
C LYS A 2 -32.95 1.19 -13.70
N LYS A 3 -31.61 1.40 -13.79
CA LYS A 3 -30.64 0.89 -12.83
C LYS A 3 -29.85 2.05 -12.23
N VAL A 4 -29.62 2.00 -10.92
CA VAL A 4 -28.68 2.88 -10.19
C VAL A 4 -27.57 2.00 -9.65
N ILE A 5 -26.33 2.36 -9.96
CA ILE A 5 -25.13 1.70 -9.47
C ILE A 5 -24.48 2.67 -8.49
N PHE A 6 -24.21 2.19 -7.28
CA PHE A 6 -23.46 2.95 -6.28
C PHE A 6 -22.03 2.44 -6.23
N ASP A 7 -21.08 3.36 -6.21
CA ASP A 7 -19.76 3.07 -5.70
C ASP A 7 -19.86 2.95 -4.18
N ILE A 8 -19.02 2.12 -3.58
CA ILE A 8 -19.02 1.88 -2.14
C ILE A 8 -18.03 2.83 -1.47
N ASP A 9 -16.78 2.82 -1.94
CA ASP A 9 -15.69 3.55 -1.33
C ASP A 9 -15.76 5.03 -1.68
N GLY A 10 -15.69 5.90 -0.67
CA GLY A 10 -15.85 7.35 -0.83
C GLY A 10 -17.29 7.80 -1.17
N VAL A 11 -18.26 6.89 -1.29
CA VAL A 11 -19.68 7.19 -1.59
C VAL A 11 -20.60 6.68 -0.47
N LEU A 12 -20.50 5.45 -0.09
CA LEU A 12 -21.29 4.84 1.01
C LEU A 12 -20.45 4.64 2.26
N LEU A 13 -19.19 4.25 2.11
CA LEU A 13 -18.21 4.06 3.17
C LEU A 13 -17.07 5.06 3.02
N SER A 14 -16.44 5.39 4.14
CA SER A 14 -15.23 6.22 4.16
C SER A 14 -14.02 5.41 3.64
N GLU A 15 -13.12 6.06 2.93
CA GLU A 15 -11.86 5.44 2.49
C GLU A 15 -10.77 5.41 3.59
N GLU A 16 -11.03 6.00 4.77
CA GLU A 16 -10.03 6.18 5.82
C GLU A 16 -9.36 4.86 6.24
N ARG A 17 -10.16 3.79 6.37
CA ARG A 17 -9.64 2.48 6.76
C ARG A 17 -8.77 1.83 5.69
N TYR A 18 -9.01 2.11 4.42
CA TYR A 18 -8.13 1.68 3.34
C TYR A 18 -6.75 2.36 3.43
N PHE A 19 -6.70 3.66 3.77
CA PHE A 19 -5.43 4.37 3.95
C PHE A 19 -4.68 3.90 5.19
N ASP A 20 -5.39 3.59 6.26
CA ASP A 20 -4.81 2.98 7.45
C ASP A 20 -4.17 1.62 7.12
N VAL A 21 -4.92 0.76 6.42
CA VAL A 21 -4.46 -0.57 6.01
C VAL A 21 -3.29 -0.49 5.04
N SER A 22 -3.32 0.45 4.10
CA SER A 22 -2.20 0.64 3.16
C SER A 22 -0.91 1.05 3.89
N ALA A 23 -0.99 1.93 4.87
CA ALA A 23 0.16 2.29 5.70
C ALA A 23 0.68 1.11 6.53
N LEU A 24 -0.22 0.31 7.12
CA LEU A 24 0.15 -0.89 7.85
C LEU A 24 0.80 -1.95 6.95
N THR A 25 0.38 -2.02 5.70
CA THR A 25 0.98 -2.91 4.71
C THR A 25 2.43 -2.53 4.41
N VAL A 26 2.69 -1.25 4.12
CA VAL A 26 4.06 -0.74 3.92
C VAL A 26 4.90 -0.99 5.16
N TRP A 27 4.37 -0.64 6.33
CA TRP A 27 5.07 -0.83 7.60
C TRP A 27 5.43 -2.31 7.82
N GLU A 28 4.49 -3.24 7.60
CA GLU A 28 4.74 -4.67 7.81
C GLU A 28 5.78 -5.23 6.84
N ILE A 29 5.72 -4.86 5.57
CA ILE A 29 6.70 -5.26 4.56
C ILE A 29 8.12 -4.82 4.97
N LEU A 30 8.27 -3.60 5.46
CA LEU A 30 9.58 -3.06 5.81
C LEU A 30 10.12 -3.60 7.14
N TYR A 31 9.29 -3.65 8.19
CA TYR A 31 9.78 -3.84 9.56
C TYR A 31 9.48 -5.21 10.16
N SER A 32 8.49 -5.95 9.65
CA SER A 32 8.19 -7.27 10.20
C SER A 32 9.29 -8.28 9.88
N PRO A 33 9.73 -9.09 10.89
CA PRO A 33 10.66 -10.21 10.65
C PRO A 33 10.11 -11.27 9.68
N ALA A 34 8.83 -11.27 9.41
CA ALA A 34 8.23 -12.13 8.39
C ALA A 34 8.64 -11.71 6.98
N TYR A 35 8.95 -10.43 6.77
CA TYR A 35 9.34 -9.82 5.50
C TYR A 35 10.75 -9.24 5.58
N MET A 36 10.96 -7.95 5.34
CA MET A 36 12.32 -7.37 5.29
C MET A 36 13.01 -7.28 6.66
N GLY A 37 12.26 -7.13 7.75
CA GLY A 37 12.82 -7.10 9.10
C GLY A 37 13.80 -5.95 9.35
N LEU A 38 13.61 -4.81 8.66
CA LEU A 38 14.46 -3.65 8.84
C LEU A 38 14.29 -3.05 10.25
N PRO A 39 15.34 -2.47 10.84
CA PRO A 39 15.23 -1.83 12.14
C PRO A 39 14.29 -0.63 12.09
N GLY A 40 13.36 -0.54 13.02
CA GLY A 40 12.38 0.54 13.13
C GLY A 40 12.18 0.97 14.57
N GLU A 41 11.52 2.11 14.76
CA GLU A 41 11.28 2.69 16.10
C GLU A 41 10.20 1.96 16.92
N ARG A 42 9.61 0.86 16.40
CA ARG A 42 8.42 0.22 16.99
C ARG A 42 8.59 -1.27 17.17
N ASP A 43 9.55 -1.64 18.01
CA ASP A 43 9.84 -3.04 18.38
C ASP A 43 8.68 -3.71 19.15
N ASP A 44 7.71 -2.95 19.68
CA ASP A 44 6.54 -3.41 20.42
C ASP A 44 5.29 -3.62 19.54
N PHE A 45 5.41 -3.47 18.23
CA PHE A 45 4.28 -3.59 17.33
C PHE A 45 3.81 -5.06 17.21
N SER A 46 2.55 -5.27 17.56
CA SER A 46 1.87 -6.56 17.38
C SER A 46 0.56 -6.35 16.63
N ALA A 47 0.39 -7.01 15.49
CA ALA A 47 -0.79 -6.91 14.66
C ALA A 47 -2.10 -7.12 15.45
N GLY A 48 -2.15 -8.16 16.28
CA GLY A 48 -3.35 -8.50 17.07
C GLY A 48 -3.67 -7.53 18.21
N ARG A 49 -2.78 -6.60 18.52
CA ARG A 49 -2.94 -5.62 19.63
C ARG A 49 -2.75 -4.19 19.18
N ILE A 50 -2.82 -3.93 17.87
CA ILE A 50 -2.62 -2.59 17.33
C ILE A 50 -3.68 -1.62 17.83
N THR A 51 -3.25 -0.46 18.33
CA THR A 51 -4.11 0.61 18.81
C THR A 51 -4.37 1.64 17.71
N GLU A 52 -5.47 2.40 17.83
CA GLU A 52 -5.78 3.49 16.90
C GLU A 52 -4.65 4.55 16.86
N GLY A 53 -3.98 4.80 17.98
CA GLY A 53 -2.82 5.72 18.03
C GLY A 53 -1.61 5.21 17.24
N GLN A 54 -1.35 3.89 17.28
CA GLN A 54 -0.29 3.28 16.48
C GLN A 54 -0.64 3.30 14.99
N ILE A 55 -1.90 3.04 14.64
CA ILE A 55 -2.40 3.11 13.25
C ILE A 55 -2.21 4.52 12.70
N ALA A 56 -2.72 5.54 13.42
CA ALA A 56 -2.59 6.94 13.01
C ALA A 56 -1.12 7.38 12.88
N GLY A 57 -0.26 6.97 13.82
CA GLY A 57 1.16 7.25 13.76
C GLY A 57 1.85 6.55 12.58
N CYS A 58 1.49 5.31 12.27
CA CYS A 58 1.99 4.59 11.11
C CYS A 58 1.57 5.30 9.80
N ARG A 59 0.30 5.66 9.66
CA ARG A 59 -0.23 6.41 8.53
C ARG A 59 0.47 7.76 8.34
N SER A 60 0.65 8.50 9.43
CA SER A 60 1.34 9.80 9.39
C SER A 60 2.77 9.69 8.86
N VAL A 61 3.50 8.65 9.25
CA VAL A 61 4.89 8.43 8.83
C VAL A 61 4.94 7.94 7.38
N VAL A 62 4.19 6.90 7.04
CA VAL A 62 4.21 6.28 5.70
C VAL A 62 3.71 7.27 4.66
N TRP A 63 2.58 7.90 4.89
CA TRP A 63 1.96 8.79 3.90
C TRP A 63 2.33 10.27 4.03
N GLY A 64 3.25 10.62 4.95
CA GLY A 64 3.67 12.01 5.15
C GLY A 64 2.49 12.93 5.46
N ASN A 65 1.64 12.54 6.44
CA ASN A 65 0.38 13.22 6.71
C ASN A 65 -0.52 13.34 5.46
N ASP A 66 -0.64 12.25 4.71
CA ASP A 66 -1.42 12.10 3.48
C ASP A 66 -0.92 12.89 2.26
N ALA A 67 0.28 13.48 2.32
CA ALA A 67 0.87 14.20 1.18
C ALA A 67 1.09 13.26 -0.03
N LEU A 68 1.64 12.06 0.20
CA LEU A 68 1.87 11.06 -0.85
C LEU A 68 0.54 10.55 -1.44
N LEU A 69 -0.47 10.30 -0.60
CA LEU A 69 -1.81 9.91 -1.07
C LEU A 69 -2.43 10.98 -1.97
N SER A 70 -2.33 12.24 -1.55
CA SER A 70 -2.85 13.37 -2.32
C SER A 70 -2.16 13.50 -3.67
N TRP A 71 -0.84 13.31 -3.72
CA TRP A 71 -0.06 13.36 -4.95
C TRP A 71 -0.44 12.24 -5.92
N LEU A 72 -0.60 11.01 -5.42
CA LEU A 72 -1.01 9.83 -6.21
C LEU A 72 -2.44 9.99 -6.74
N LYS A 73 -3.39 10.38 -5.89
CA LYS A 73 -4.79 10.62 -6.29
C LYS A 73 -4.92 11.72 -7.34
N ALA A 74 -4.14 12.80 -7.24
CA ALA A 74 -4.12 13.86 -8.25
C ALA A 74 -3.66 13.38 -9.63
N ARG A 75 -2.99 12.22 -9.69
CA ARG A 75 -2.52 11.55 -10.92
C ARG A 75 -3.38 10.34 -11.32
N GLY A 76 -4.58 10.23 -10.76
CA GLY A 76 -5.52 9.16 -11.12
C GLY A 76 -5.16 7.78 -10.56
N ILE A 77 -4.22 7.69 -9.63
CA ILE A 77 -3.88 6.45 -8.93
C ILE A 77 -4.79 6.34 -7.72
N ASN A 78 -5.87 5.58 -7.85
CA ASN A 78 -6.91 5.43 -6.83
C ASN A 78 -6.93 4.05 -6.17
N SER A 79 -6.24 3.07 -6.75
CA SER A 79 -6.10 1.74 -6.16
C SER A 79 -5.14 1.80 -4.96
N ASN A 80 -5.60 1.41 -3.78
CA ASN A 80 -4.76 1.37 -2.57
C ASN A 80 -3.56 0.43 -2.72
N TRP A 81 -3.71 -0.66 -3.46
CA TRP A 81 -2.61 -1.59 -3.75
C TRP A 81 -1.54 -0.95 -4.64
N ASP A 82 -1.96 -0.14 -5.61
CA ASP A 82 -1.03 0.57 -6.51
C ASP A 82 -0.34 1.72 -5.76
N MET A 83 -1.04 2.39 -4.81
CA MET A 83 -0.42 3.39 -3.93
C MET A 83 0.67 2.76 -3.06
N VAL A 84 0.39 1.61 -2.42
CA VAL A 84 1.39 0.83 -1.66
C VAL A 84 2.58 0.45 -2.55
N HIS A 85 2.30 0.02 -3.78
CA HIS A 85 3.36 -0.35 -4.72
C HIS A 85 4.26 0.83 -5.07
N ALA A 86 3.70 1.98 -5.40
CA ALA A 86 4.46 3.19 -5.71
C ALA A 86 5.39 3.59 -4.56
N ASP A 87 4.89 3.52 -3.32
CA ASP A 87 5.66 3.84 -2.13
C ASP A 87 6.80 2.85 -1.92
N LEU A 88 6.52 1.55 -1.90
CA LEU A 88 7.52 0.50 -1.67
C LEU A 88 8.62 0.47 -2.73
N ILE A 89 8.29 0.57 -4.02
CA ILE A 89 9.32 0.58 -5.08
C ILE A 89 10.21 1.82 -4.97
N THR A 90 9.66 2.95 -4.55
CA THR A 90 10.43 4.19 -4.38
C THR A 90 11.32 4.13 -3.13
N ILE A 91 10.84 3.56 -2.03
CA ILE A 91 11.66 3.31 -0.83
C ILE A 91 12.87 2.44 -1.20
N LEU A 92 12.65 1.32 -1.87
CA LEU A 92 13.72 0.41 -2.30
C LEU A 92 14.71 1.10 -3.23
N TRP A 93 14.24 1.91 -4.16
CA TRP A 93 15.08 2.71 -5.04
C TRP A 93 15.97 3.69 -4.28
N LEU A 94 15.42 4.49 -3.38
CA LEU A 94 16.16 5.48 -2.57
C LEU A 94 17.19 4.80 -1.65
N MET A 95 16.86 3.64 -1.10
CA MET A 95 17.79 2.84 -0.32
C MET A 95 18.93 2.30 -1.19
N ALA A 96 18.61 1.77 -2.39
CA ALA A 96 19.62 1.31 -3.36
C ALA A 96 20.53 2.46 -3.83
N GLU A 97 20.01 3.67 -3.98
CA GLU A 97 20.80 4.86 -4.27
C GLU A 97 21.78 5.19 -3.15
N THR A 98 21.32 5.06 -1.91
CA THR A 98 22.17 5.26 -0.74
C THR A 98 23.26 4.19 -0.64
N TYR A 99 22.93 2.93 -0.94
CA TYR A 99 23.91 1.85 -1.04
C TYR A 99 24.96 2.15 -2.10
N LYS A 100 24.53 2.49 -3.33
CA LYS A 100 25.43 2.82 -4.44
C LYS A 100 26.42 3.94 -4.09
N LYS A 101 25.95 4.96 -3.37
CA LYS A 101 26.82 6.05 -2.89
C LYS A 101 27.86 5.57 -1.87
N ARG A 102 27.48 4.66 -0.96
CA ARG A 102 28.36 4.14 0.11
C ARG A 102 29.34 3.08 -0.40
N SER A 103 28.94 2.26 -1.36
CA SER A 103 29.76 1.18 -1.94
C SER A 103 30.79 1.63 -2.97
N GLY A 104 30.80 2.92 -3.32
CA GLY A 104 31.68 3.42 -4.36
C GLY A 104 31.18 3.16 -5.79
N GLY A 105 29.88 2.93 -5.97
CA GLY A 105 29.23 2.81 -7.26
C GLY A 105 28.63 1.43 -7.58
N GLU A 106 28.73 0.47 -6.67
CA GLU A 106 28.08 -0.84 -6.83
C GLU A 106 26.55 -0.66 -6.80
N LYS A 107 25.85 -1.37 -7.66
CA LYS A 107 24.39 -1.36 -7.74
C LYS A 107 23.83 -2.57 -7.01
N MET A 108 22.67 -2.40 -6.40
CA MET A 108 21.87 -3.51 -5.89
C MET A 108 21.01 -4.10 -6.98
N SER A 109 20.63 -5.36 -6.82
CA SER A 109 19.59 -6.00 -7.65
C SER A 109 18.52 -6.60 -6.74
N PHE A 110 17.28 -6.53 -7.16
CA PHE A 110 16.15 -7.11 -6.42
C PHE A 110 15.41 -8.15 -7.26
N THR A 111 15.01 -9.21 -6.59
CA THR A 111 14.17 -10.26 -7.18
C THR A 111 13.13 -10.67 -6.14
N PHE A 112 11.85 -10.55 -6.50
CA PHE A 112 10.74 -10.85 -5.59
C PHE A 112 9.74 -11.77 -6.27
N HIS A 113 9.82 -13.07 -6.03
CA HIS A 113 8.86 -14.06 -6.50
C HIS A 113 7.99 -14.60 -5.36
N GLN A 114 8.48 -14.50 -4.13
CA GLN A 114 7.84 -15.05 -2.93
C GLN A 114 8.19 -14.19 -1.70
N PRO A 115 7.40 -14.25 -0.63
CA PRO A 115 7.64 -13.44 0.58
C PRO A 115 9.03 -13.61 1.20
N GLN A 116 9.65 -14.80 1.06
CA GLN A 116 10.99 -15.08 1.57
C GLN A 116 12.09 -14.21 0.91
N ASP A 117 11.89 -13.80 -0.33
CA ASP A 117 12.87 -12.98 -1.06
C ASP A 117 13.00 -11.60 -0.42
N LEU A 118 11.95 -11.12 0.25
CA LEU A 118 11.98 -9.87 0.99
C LEU A 118 12.96 -9.89 2.18
N LYS A 119 13.17 -11.07 2.80
CA LYS A 119 14.16 -11.20 3.88
C LYS A 119 15.57 -10.95 3.37
N HIS A 120 15.91 -11.51 2.20
CA HIS A 120 17.22 -11.29 1.60
C HIS A 120 17.44 -9.81 1.26
N ALA A 121 16.44 -9.16 0.67
CA ALA A 121 16.51 -7.73 0.44
C ALA A 121 16.68 -6.93 1.75
N GLY A 122 15.97 -7.32 2.81
CA GLY A 122 16.11 -6.69 4.12
C GLY A 122 17.50 -6.86 4.73
N GLU A 123 18.13 -8.03 4.57
CA GLU A 123 19.50 -8.28 5.02
C GLU A 123 20.52 -7.38 4.29
N GLU A 124 20.35 -7.21 2.97
CA GLU A 124 21.20 -6.33 2.16
C GLU A 124 21.01 -4.85 2.45
N LEU A 125 19.78 -4.44 2.78
CA LEU A 125 19.41 -3.07 3.10
C LEU A 125 19.71 -2.70 4.58
N MET A 126 20.11 -3.68 5.40
CA MET A 126 20.35 -3.47 6.82
C MET A 126 21.40 -2.36 7.08
N GLY A 127 21.05 -1.42 7.96
CA GLY A 127 21.92 -0.30 8.30
C GLY A 127 21.94 0.86 7.32
N LEU A 128 21.14 0.79 6.25
CA LEU A 128 20.86 1.96 5.43
C LEU A 128 19.79 2.85 6.09
N PRO A 129 19.84 4.17 5.92
CA PRO A 129 18.80 5.06 6.44
C PRO A 129 17.50 4.82 5.69
N MET A 130 16.39 4.79 6.42
CA MET A 130 15.06 4.73 5.85
C MET A 130 14.70 6.08 5.22
N PRO A 131 14.25 6.13 3.96
CA PRO A 131 13.73 7.36 3.35
C PRO A 131 12.49 7.85 4.10
N LYS A 132 12.32 9.17 4.14
CA LYS A 132 11.11 9.79 4.66
C LYS A 132 10.11 10.03 3.53
N ALA A 133 8.85 10.25 3.89
CA ALA A 133 7.81 10.57 2.91
C ALA A 133 8.16 11.83 2.07
N GLU A 134 8.87 12.78 2.64
CA GLU A 134 9.36 13.98 1.94
C GLU A 134 10.35 13.59 0.83
N ASP A 135 11.29 12.68 1.11
CA ASP A 135 12.27 12.20 0.12
C ASP A 135 11.58 11.47 -1.04
N ILE A 136 10.51 10.73 -0.74
CA ILE A 136 9.69 10.03 -1.73
C ILE A 136 8.95 11.03 -2.61
N LEU A 137 8.29 12.01 -2.01
CA LEU A 137 7.56 13.05 -2.72
C LEU A 137 8.47 13.85 -3.65
N ASP A 138 9.61 14.32 -3.13
CA ASP A 138 10.62 15.05 -3.90
C ASP A 138 11.12 14.21 -5.09
N ARG A 139 11.29 12.90 -4.88
CA ARG A 139 11.68 11.98 -5.94
C ARG A 139 10.61 11.88 -7.02
N TRP A 140 9.36 11.66 -6.65
CA TRP A 140 8.26 11.60 -7.62
C TRP A 140 8.12 12.90 -8.41
N GLU A 141 8.20 14.05 -7.74
CA GLU A 141 8.15 15.36 -8.41
C GLU A 141 9.32 15.59 -9.37
N SER A 142 10.48 15.02 -9.07
CA SER A 142 11.67 15.17 -9.92
C SER A 142 11.67 14.31 -11.18
N VAL A 143 11.00 13.12 -11.15
CA VAL A 143 11.09 12.14 -12.24
C VAL A 143 9.79 11.91 -13.00
N VAL A 144 8.66 12.26 -12.41
CA VAL A 144 7.35 12.10 -13.07
C VAL A 144 6.94 13.42 -13.71
N PRO A 145 6.94 13.53 -15.05
CA PRO A 145 6.50 14.72 -15.74
C PRO A 145 5.10 15.17 -15.35
N GLU A 146 4.86 16.47 -15.35
CA GLU A 146 3.54 17.02 -15.15
C GLU A 146 2.56 16.51 -16.22
N GLY A 147 1.38 16.09 -15.79
CA GLY A 147 0.33 15.58 -16.67
C GLY A 147 0.33 14.07 -16.89
N LEU A 148 1.35 13.32 -16.48
CA LEU A 148 1.28 11.86 -16.49
C LEU A 148 0.27 11.35 -15.46
N GLN A 149 -0.49 10.31 -15.85
CA GLN A 149 -1.54 9.72 -15.02
C GLN A 149 -1.51 8.18 -15.07
N GLY A 150 -2.06 7.57 -14.03
CA GLY A 150 -2.26 6.13 -13.97
C GLY A 150 -0.95 5.35 -14.13
N GLU A 151 -0.95 4.38 -15.03
CA GLU A 151 0.19 3.47 -15.24
C GLU A 151 1.45 4.17 -15.78
N GLU A 152 1.30 5.30 -16.49
CA GLU A 152 2.44 6.05 -17.01
C GLU A 152 3.34 6.62 -15.88
N VAL A 153 2.77 6.87 -14.70
CA VAL A 153 3.52 7.29 -13.51
C VAL A 153 4.49 6.20 -13.08
N PHE A 154 4.05 4.95 -13.06
CA PHE A 154 4.88 3.80 -12.69
C PHE A 154 6.00 3.57 -13.72
N HIS A 155 5.72 3.75 -15.00
CA HIS A 155 6.74 3.67 -16.04
C HIS A 155 7.82 4.74 -15.84
N ALA A 156 7.44 5.99 -15.55
CA ALA A 156 8.40 7.06 -15.30
C ALA A 156 9.27 6.80 -14.06
N ILE A 157 8.68 6.29 -12.98
CA ILE A 157 9.43 5.89 -11.78
C ILE A 157 10.41 4.76 -12.12
N LYS A 158 9.95 3.71 -12.78
CA LYS A 158 10.77 2.54 -13.15
C LYS A 158 11.92 2.93 -14.07
N ASP A 159 11.67 3.75 -15.09
CA ASP A 159 12.71 4.21 -16.02
C ASP A 159 13.82 4.98 -15.30
N ALA A 160 13.48 5.75 -14.28
CA ALA A 160 14.46 6.48 -13.47
C ALA A 160 15.31 5.57 -12.56
N MET A 161 14.85 4.35 -12.26
CA MET A 161 15.57 3.38 -11.41
C MET A 161 16.77 2.72 -12.13
N VAL A 162 16.79 2.70 -13.46
CA VAL A 162 17.77 1.95 -14.29
C VAL A 162 19.22 2.28 -13.97
N ASP A 163 19.52 3.53 -13.65
CA ASP A 163 20.88 3.94 -13.31
C ASP A 163 21.32 3.51 -11.91
N THR A 164 20.41 3.11 -11.06
CA THR A 164 20.65 2.83 -9.64
C THR A 164 20.58 1.34 -9.32
N ILE A 165 19.65 0.65 -9.93
CA ILE A 165 19.37 -0.77 -9.67
C ILE A 165 19.88 -1.58 -10.86
N ASP A 166 20.53 -2.71 -10.60
CA ASP A 166 21.04 -3.63 -11.61
C ASP A 166 20.04 -4.76 -11.89
N GLY A 167 20.12 -5.32 -13.11
CA GLY A 167 19.29 -6.45 -13.52
C GLY A 167 17.90 -6.08 -14.03
N ASP A 168 16.98 -7.04 -13.89
CA ASP A 168 15.60 -6.90 -14.36
C ASP A 168 14.75 -6.10 -13.35
N LEU A 169 14.09 -5.06 -13.83
CA LEU A 169 13.18 -4.22 -13.06
C LEU A 169 11.71 -4.64 -13.17
N SER A 170 11.40 -5.82 -13.70
CA SER A 170 10.01 -6.31 -13.84
C SER A 170 9.29 -6.47 -12.49
N TRP A 171 10.03 -6.60 -11.39
CA TRP A 171 9.46 -6.61 -10.04
C TRP A 171 8.78 -5.28 -9.66
N ALA A 172 9.20 -4.17 -10.27
CA ALA A 172 8.60 -2.85 -10.06
C ALA A 172 7.36 -2.59 -10.94
N ASP A 173 6.98 -3.52 -11.81
CA ASP A 173 5.77 -3.39 -12.61
C ASP A 173 4.51 -3.65 -11.78
N LEU A 174 3.41 -3.00 -12.15
CA LEU A 174 2.09 -3.35 -11.63
C LEU A 174 1.76 -4.81 -11.98
N ARG A 175 1.12 -5.51 -11.06
CA ARG A 175 0.76 -6.93 -11.17
C ARG A 175 1.95 -7.89 -11.18
N SER A 176 3.17 -7.41 -10.90
CA SER A 176 4.34 -8.25 -10.62
C SER A 176 4.13 -9.18 -9.42
N ASP A 177 5.05 -10.11 -9.19
CA ASP A 177 4.97 -10.94 -8.00
C ASP A 177 5.16 -10.12 -6.71
N PHE A 178 6.00 -9.08 -6.72
CA PHE A 178 6.11 -8.14 -5.61
C PHE A 178 4.79 -7.41 -5.32
N TRP A 179 4.12 -6.93 -6.38
CA TRP A 179 2.80 -6.33 -6.26
C TRP A 179 1.79 -7.30 -5.63
N LYS A 180 1.79 -8.59 -6.03
CA LYS A 180 0.91 -9.62 -5.45
C LYS A 180 1.22 -9.88 -3.99
N ILE A 181 2.50 -9.93 -3.60
CA ILE A 181 2.92 -10.14 -2.22
C ILE A 181 2.33 -9.07 -1.31
N HIS A 182 2.55 -7.79 -1.59
CA HIS A 182 2.02 -6.75 -0.72
C HIS A 182 0.49 -6.60 -0.83
N THR A 183 -0.12 -6.94 -1.96
CA THR A 183 -1.58 -7.02 -2.09
C THR A 183 -2.15 -8.07 -1.13
N GLU A 184 -1.50 -9.24 -0.99
CA GLU A 184 -1.91 -10.24 -0.01
C GLU A 184 -1.78 -9.73 1.43
N VAL A 185 -0.71 -9.02 1.74
CA VAL A 185 -0.54 -8.39 3.07
C VAL A 185 -1.65 -7.38 3.35
N PHE A 186 -1.99 -6.55 2.37
CA PHE A 186 -3.10 -5.61 2.46
C PHE A 186 -4.43 -6.32 2.72
N GLN A 187 -4.72 -7.37 1.94
CA GLN A 187 -5.95 -8.16 2.12
C GLN A 187 -6.02 -8.80 3.50
N ALA A 188 -4.90 -9.31 4.01
CA ALA A 188 -4.86 -9.89 5.35
C ALA A 188 -5.14 -8.85 6.44
N TRP A 189 -4.61 -7.62 6.32
CA TRP A 189 -4.94 -6.53 7.23
C TRP A 189 -6.40 -6.12 7.13
N TYR A 190 -6.93 -5.96 5.92
CA TYR A 190 -8.28 -5.47 5.71
C TYR A 190 -9.34 -6.48 6.16
N LEU A 191 -9.20 -7.73 5.75
CA LEU A 191 -10.16 -8.80 6.05
C LEU A 191 -10.01 -9.35 7.49
N GLY A 192 -8.80 -9.38 8.01
CA GLY A 192 -8.44 -10.16 9.20
C GLY A 192 -8.29 -11.66 8.88
N ASP A 193 -7.57 -12.39 9.72
CA ASP A 193 -7.19 -13.78 9.44
C ASP A 193 -8.39 -14.69 9.13
N ASP A 194 -9.43 -14.65 9.94
CA ASP A 194 -10.58 -15.55 9.79
C ASP A 194 -11.32 -15.33 8.45
N THR A 195 -11.57 -14.07 8.10
CA THR A 195 -12.24 -13.72 6.84
C THR A 195 -11.33 -13.99 5.65
N PHE A 196 -10.03 -13.68 5.78
CA PHE A 196 -9.03 -13.95 4.75
C PHE A 196 -9.01 -15.45 4.40
N ILE A 197 -8.90 -16.32 5.40
CA ILE A 197 -8.88 -17.79 5.22
C ILE A 197 -10.20 -18.26 4.57
N SER A 198 -11.33 -17.73 5.04
CA SER A 198 -12.64 -18.10 4.51
C SER A 198 -12.82 -17.76 3.03
N LEU A 199 -12.29 -16.62 2.58
CA LEU A 199 -12.45 -16.13 1.21
C LEU A 199 -11.37 -16.63 0.26
N LEU A 200 -10.10 -16.70 0.72
CA LEU A 200 -8.97 -17.02 -0.14
C LEU A 200 -8.51 -18.49 -0.02
N HIS A 201 -9.06 -19.24 0.96
CA HIS A 201 -8.83 -20.66 1.16
C HIS A 201 -7.37 -21.05 1.47
N HIS A 202 -6.59 -20.10 1.97
CA HIS A 202 -5.25 -20.35 2.51
C HIS A 202 -4.94 -19.40 3.69
N MET A 203 -3.90 -19.71 4.45
CA MET A 203 -3.43 -18.85 5.54
C MET A 203 -2.67 -17.64 4.97
N PRO A 204 -2.80 -16.43 5.56
CA PRO A 204 -1.90 -15.35 5.22
C PRO A 204 -0.46 -15.71 5.61
N TYR A 205 0.53 -15.25 4.86
CA TYR A 205 1.93 -15.52 5.14
C TYR A 205 2.36 -15.03 6.54
N SER A 206 1.84 -13.91 6.98
CA SER A 206 1.98 -13.39 8.34
C SER A 206 0.60 -13.25 8.98
N ALA A 207 0.31 -14.09 9.97
CA ALA A 207 -0.97 -14.14 10.67
C ALA A 207 -1.03 -13.20 11.89
N GLY A 208 -2.21 -13.12 12.51
CA GLY A 208 -2.45 -12.34 13.73
C GLY A 208 -3.18 -11.02 13.49
N LYS A 209 -3.78 -10.81 12.32
CA LYS A 209 -4.44 -9.55 11.96
C LYS A 209 -5.91 -9.52 12.38
N PRO A 210 -6.37 -8.42 13.03
CA PRO A 210 -7.73 -8.34 13.56
C PRO A 210 -8.79 -8.04 12.48
N GLY A 211 -8.37 -7.53 11.32
CA GLY A 211 -9.26 -7.05 10.27
C GLY A 211 -9.82 -5.65 10.52
N PHE A 212 -10.09 -4.96 9.42
CA PHE A 212 -10.66 -3.59 9.41
C PHE A 212 -12.03 -3.52 8.74
N LEU A 213 -12.42 -4.54 7.99
CA LEU A 213 -13.72 -4.59 7.30
C LEU A 213 -14.90 -4.28 8.21
N SER A 214 -14.90 -4.80 9.45
CA SER A 214 -15.95 -4.53 10.42
C SER A 214 -15.86 -3.15 11.11
N ARG A 215 -14.81 -2.39 10.82
CA ARG A 215 -14.53 -1.06 11.37
C ARG A 215 -14.74 0.05 10.36
N GLU A 216 -15.30 -0.28 9.20
CA GLU A 216 -15.65 0.70 8.17
C GLU A 216 -16.65 1.71 8.70
N VAL A 217 -16.49 2.98 8.29
CA VAL A 217 -17.32 4.08 8.74
C VAL A 217 -18.25 4.52 7.62
N PRO A 218 -19.57 4.35 7.77
CA PRO A 218 -20.52 4.86 6.79
C PRO A 218 -20.47 6.39 6.69
N LEU A 219 -20.49 6.93 5.47
CA LEU A 219 -20.54 8.39 5.22
C LEU A 219 -21.87 9.03 5.56
N ALA A 220 -22.91 8.21 5.72
CA ALA A 220 -24.22 8.65 6.20
C ALA A 220 -24.79 7.62 7.19
N PRO A 221 -25.69 8.04 8.11
CA PRO A 221 -26.37 7.09 8.99
C PRO A 221 -27.03 5.95 8.20
N ALA A 222 -26.85 4.71 8.62
CA ALA A 222 -27.37 3.52 7.95
C ALA A 222 -28.88 3.62 7.64
N ALA A 223 -29.64 4.25 8.54
CA ALA A 223 -31.07 4.49 8.34
C ALA A 223 -31.36 5.38 7.12
N HIS A 224 -30.50 6.37 6.83
CA HIS A 224 -30.63 7.24 5.65
C HIS A 224 -30.29 6.48 4.36
N ILE A 225 -29.23 5.68 4.34
CA ILE A 225 -28.85 4.83 3.21
C ILE A 225 -29.96 3.84 2.89
N LEU A 226 -30.50 3.16 3.91
CA LEU A 226 -31.62 2.24 3.74
C LEU A 226 -32.89 2.93 3.23
N SER A 227 -33.20 4.15 3.71
CA SER A 227 -34.33 4.94 3.24
C SER A 227 -34.16 5.33 1.76
N LEU A 228 -32.95 5.73 1.36
CA LEU A 228 -32.64 6.02 -0.04
C LEU A 228 -32.88 4.78 -0.92
N PHE A 229 -32.36 3.62 -0.53
CA PHE A 229 -32.52 2.38 -1.30
C PHE A 229 -34.00 1.96 -1.41
N ARG A 230 -34.78 2.08 -0.33
CA ARG A 230 -36.24 1.81 -0.38
C ARG A 230 -36.95 2.74 -1.36
N THR A 231 -36.67 4.04 -1.27
CA THR A 231 -37.28 5.04 -2.16
C THR A 231 -36.95 4.77 -3.65
N LEU A 232 -35.70 4.38 -3.94
CA LEU A 232 -35.30 4.03 -5.30
C LEU A 232 -36.06 2.79 -5.80
N LYS A 233 -36.16 1.74 -4.99
CA LYS A 233 -36.91 0.54 -5.32
C LYS A 233 -38.40 0.83 -5.55
N GLU A 234 -39.04 1.63 -4.71
CA GLU A 234 -40.44 2.07 -4.85
C GLU A 234 -40.67 2.85 -6.15
N ARG A 235 -39.65 3.57 -6.64
CA ARG A 235 -39.69 4.29 -7.93
C ARG A 235 -39.33 3.41 -9.13
N GLY A 236 -39.14 2.11 -8.93
CA GLY A 236 -38.88 1.14 -10.00
C GLY A 236 -37.44 1.10 -10.49
N TYR A 237 -36.48 1.54 -9.66
CA TYR A 237 -35.05 1.36 -9.95
C TYR A 237 -34.53 0.04 -9.39
N ASP A 238 -33.69 -0.64 -10.16
CA ASP A 238 -32.79 -1.64 -9.63
C ASP A 238 -31.57 -0.99 -9.04
N ILE A 239 -31.05 -1.55 -7.94
CA ILE A 239 -29.86 -1.08 -7.25
C ILE A 239 -28.78 -2.15 -7.35
N ALA A 240 -27.58 -1.75 -7.75
CA ALA A 240 -26.40 -2.59 -7.82
C ALA A 240 -25.18 -1.83 -7.26
#